data_f7a938d29a52b3aa515f2856a86c4b20
#
_entry.id   f7a938d29a52b3aa515f2856a86c4b20
#
_cell.length_a   1.000
_cell.length_b   1.000
_cell.length_c   1.000
_cell.angle_alpha   90.00
_cell.angle_beta   90.00
_cell.angle_gamma   90.00
#
_symmetry.space_group_name_H-M   'P 1'
#
loop_
_entity.id
_entity.type
_entity.pdbx_description
1 polymer ?
#
loop_
_entity_poly.entity_id
_entity_poly.type
_entity_poly.pdbx_seq_one_letter_code
_entity_poly.pdbx_strand_id
1 'polypeptide(L)'
;LPDAVGGVIWFGVDDAATSPLTPVYCCSNEVSDHYAFGKGNMVQYSPISMFWLVNRVAQFCYLRYNQVGAEVRSVVDAHEEEMIQRVAQADKAASEMSPKKAAKYLTRFSVEAADELFAKWKGLDEYLLVKYIDGNTKQQNADGSFKTNGHCDYVPAKPNFPGYDRSFLETIGRSEEAKKLRVK
;
A
#
# COMPACT_ATOMS: atom_id res chain seq x y z
N LEU A 1 20.44 -16.70 12.96
CA LEU A 1 20.91 -15.37 13.39
C LEU A 1 21.78 -15.52 14.64
N PRO A 2 22.88 -14.77 14.78
CA PRO A 2 23.64 -14.74 16.04
C PRO A 2 22.73 -14.29 17.20
N ASP A 3 22.91 -14.84 18.39
CA ASP A 3 22.14 -14.49 19.59
C ASP A 3 22.12 -12.96 19.85
N ALA A 4 23.18 -12.27 19.48
CA ALA A 4 23.32 -10.82 19.62
C ALA A 4 22.38 -9.99 18.70
N VAL A 5 21.86 -10.60 17.63
CA VAL A 5 20.94 -9.97 16.66
C VAL A 5 19.50 -10.28 17.04
N GLY A 6 19.26 -11.40 17.72
CA GLY A 6 17.93 -11.87 18.10
C GLY A 6 17.14 -12.36 16.90
N GLY A 7 16.02 -11.73 16.59
CA GLY A 7 15.12 -12.07 15.50
C GLY A 7 14.64 -10.86 14.72
N VAL A 8 13.92 -11.10 13.64
CA VAL A 8 13.21 -10.09 12.85
C VAL A 8 11.73 -10.36 12.97
N ILE A 9 10.95 -9.33 13.32
CA ILE A 9 9.50 -9.33 13.24
C ILE A 9 9.12 -8.67 11.92
N TRP A 10 8.35 -9.36 11.10
CA TRP A 10 7.72 -8.78 9.92
C TRP A 10 6.40 -8.17 10.35
N PHE A 11 6.38 -6.86 10.44
CA PHE A 11 5.28 -6.09 11.01
C PHE A 11 4.47 -5.38 9.93
N GLY A 12 3.18 -5.55 9.96
CA GLY A 12 2.22 -4.84 9.10
C GLY A 12 1.07 -4.28 9.90
N VAL A 13 0.32 -3.38 9.30
CA VAL A 13 -0.90 -2.77 9.86
C VAL A 13 -2.03 -2.92 8.86
N ASP A 14 -3.28 -2.93 9.35
CA ASP A 14 -4.50 -3.12 8.57
C ASP A 14 -4.66 -4.56 8.02
N ASP A 15 -5.25 -4.76 6.84
CA ASP A 15 -5.51 -6.10 6.31
C ASP A 15 -4.27 -6.78 5.71
N ALA A 16 -4.20 -8.10 5.81
CA ALA A 16 -3.05 -8.86 5.35
C ALA A 16 -2.96 -9.00 3.80
N ALA A 17 -4.04 -8.70 3.07
CA ALA A 17 -4.08 -8.90 1.62
C ALA A 17 -3.45 -7.74 0.85
N THR A 18 -3.55 -6.53 1.39
CA THR A 18 -3.11 -5.28 0.74
C THR A 18 -2.06 -4.53 1.53
N SER A 19 -1.65 -5.04 2.70
CA SER A 19 -0.68 -4.41 3.57
C SER A 19 0.72 -4.98 3.38
N PRO A 20 1.74 -4.13 3.24
CA PRO A 20 3.14 -4.55 3.15
C PRO A 20 3.70 -4.85 4.54
N LEU A 21 4.70 -5.72 4.58
CA LEU A 21 5.42 -6.03 5.81
C LEU A 21 6.72 -5.23 5.91
N THR A 22 6.99 -4.71 7.10
CA THR A 22 8.23 -4.00 7.44
C THR A 22 9.09 -4.87 8.37
N PRO A 23 10.36 -5.08 8.09
CA PRO A 23 11.25 -5.81 9.00
C PRO A 23 11.65 -4.94 10.20
N VAL A 24 11.35 -5.42 11.41
CA VAL A 24 11.73 -4.79 12.67
C VAL A 24 12.59 -5.77 13.47
N TYR A 25 13.84 -5.43 13.73
CA TYR A 25 14.73 -6.26 14.52
C TYR A 25 14.38 -6.21 16.01
N CYS A 26 14.41 -7.37 16.66
CA CYS A 26 14.11 -7.49 18.09
C CYS A 26 15.06 -6.70 19.00
N CYS A 27 16.27 -6.41 18.52
CA CYS A 27 17.24 -5.58 19.24
C CYS A 27 17.03 -4.06 19.05
N SER A 28 16.02 -3.65 18.28
CA SER A 28 15.72 -2.23 18.05
C SER A 28 15.23 -1.57 19.32
N ASN A 29 15.76 -0.39 19.62
CA ASN A 29 15.39 0.46 20.75
C ASN A 29 14.64 1.74 20.30
N GLU A 30 14.35 1.85 19.02
CA GLU A 30 13.63 2.94 18.39
C GLU A 30 12.77 2.39 17.26
N VAL A 31 11.66 3.02 16.98
CA VAL A 31 10.77 2.74 15.84
C VAL A 31 10.51 4.01 15.05
N SER A 32 10.18 3.87 13.78
CA SER A 32 9.76 4.99 12.94
C SER A 32 8.55 5.71 13.55
N ASP A 33 8.51 7.03 13.43
CA ASP A 33 7.36 7.86 13.84
C ASP A 33 6.05 7.42 13.17
N HIS A 34 6.12 6.77 12.01
CA HIS A 34 4.96 6.28 11.28
C HIS A 34 4.26 5.10 11.97
N TYR A 35 4.98 4.38 12.83
CA TYR A 35 4.47 3.28 13.66
C TYR A 35 4.44 3.62 15.16
N ALA A 36 4.97 4.78 15.55
CA ALA A 36 5.13 5.11 16.95
C ALA A 36 3.79 5.33 17.65
N PHE A 37 3.70 4.86 18.90
CA PHE A 37 2.55 5.08 19.75
C PHE A 37 2.27 6.58 19.93
N GLY A 38 1.00 6.97 19.88
CA GLY A 38 0.56 8.36 20.05
C GLY A 38 0.64 9.23 18.79
N LYS A 39 1.18 8.72 17.68
CA LYS A 39 1.23 9.43 16.39
C LYS A 39 -0.03 9.27 15.53
N GLY A 40 -0.93 8.37 15.92
CA GLY A 40 -2.23 8.17 15.30
C GLY A 40 -3.14 7.35 16.21
N ASN A 41 -4.45 7.43 15.94
CA ASN A 41 -5.45 6.61 16.61
C ASN A 41 -6.62 6.36 15.64
N MET A 42 -7.54 5.47 16.00
CA MET A 42 -8.61 5.03 15.10
C MET A 42 -9.77 6.03 14.95
N VAL A 43 -9.83 7.07 15.77
CA VAL A 43 -10.93 8.05 15.78
C VAL A 43 -10.52 9.43 15.30
N GLN A 44 -9.24 9.61 14.98
CA GLN A 44 -8.71 10.86 14.47
C GLN A 44 -7.66 10.59 13.40
N TYR A 45 -7.89 11.14 12.21
CA TYR A 45 -6.95 11.03 11.09
C TYR A 45 -5.59 11.64 11.43
N SER A 46 -4.53 10.92 11.06
CA SER A 46 -3.15 11.37 11.15
C SER A 46 -2.43 11.20 9.82
N PRO A 47 -1.91 12.27 9.22
CA PRO A 47 -1.24 12.21 7.92
C PRO A 47 0.14 11.54 7.97
N ILE A 48 0.66 11.25 9.17
CA ILE A 48 1.95 10.59 9.36
C ILE A 48 1.83 9.14 9.83
N SER A 49 0.62 8.66 10.12
CA SER A 49 0.39 7.31 10.60
C SER A 49 0.35 6.31 9.45
N MET A 50 1.20 5.27 9.52
CA MET A 50 1.21 4.18 8.56
C MET A 50 -0.16 3.47 8.50
N PHE A 51 -0.84 3.29 9.66
CA PHE A 51 -2.17 2.70 9.71
C PHE A 51 -3.16 3.44 8.80
N TRP A 52 -3.23 4.77 8.90
CA TRP A 52 -4.17 5.54 8.08
C TRP A 52 -3.83 5.48 6.59
N LEU A 53 -2.54 5.50 6.26
CA LEU A 53 -2.09 5.44 4.88
C LEU A 53 -2.38 4.08 4.24
N VAL A 54 -2.06 2.99 4.93
CA VAL A 54 -2.31 1.62 4.44
C VAL A 54 -3.82 1.38 4.32
N ASN A 55 -4.61 1.79 5.32
CA ASN A 55 -6.07 1.67 5.29
C ASN A 55 -6.70 2.43 4.11
N ARG A 56 -6.17 3.61 3.74
CA ARG A 56 -6.64 4.35 2.55
C ARG A 56 -6.37 3.59 1.26
N VAL A 57 -5.19 2.98 1.11
CA VAL A 57 -4.87 2.13 -0.04
C VAL A 57 -5.80 0.92 -0.08
N ALA A 58 -6.07 0.27 1.05
CA ALA A 58 -7.03 -0.82 1.16
C ALA A 58 -8.45 -0.41 0.73
N GLN A 59 -8.89 0.82 1.05
CA GLN A 59 -10.19 1.33 0.60
C GLN A 59 -10.32 1.40 -0.93
N PHE A 60 -9.28 1.76 -1.65
CA PHE A 60 -9.28 1.69 -3.11
C PHE A 60 -9.45 0.25 -3.60
N CYS A 61 -8.80 -0.72 -2.94
CA CYS A 61 -8.96 -2.14 -3.26
C CYS A 61 -10.40 -2.62 -3.03
N TYR A 62 -11.03 -2.27 -1.92
CA TYR A 62 -12.41 -2.67 -1.62
C TYR A 62 -13.41 -2.12 -2.63
N LEU A 63 -13.18 -0.95 -3.19
CA LEU A 63 -14.05 -0.39 -4.22
C LEU A 63 -14.01 -1.20 -5.53
N ARG A 64 -12.86 -1.82 -5.87
CA ARG A 64 -12.65 -2.57 -7.12
C ARG A 64 -11.58 -3.63 -6.98
N TYR A 65 -11.79 -4.59 -6.14
CA TYR A 65 -10.78 -5.57 -5.75
C TYR A 65 -10.13 -6.28 -6.94
N ASN A 66 -10.92 -6.67 -7.95
CA ASN A 66 -10.41 -7.39 -9.14
C ASN A 66 -9.40 -6.59 -9.98
N GLN A 67 -9.40 -5.27 -9.88
CA GLN A 67 -8.48 -4.40 -10.62
C GLN A 67 -7.41 -3.82 -9.70
N VAL A 68 -7.82 -3.11 -8.66
CA VAL A 68 -6.93 -2.38 -7.77
C VAL A 68 -6.18 -3.32 -6.84
N GLY A 69 -6.83 -4.38 -6.36
CA GLY A 69 -6.20 -5.36 -5.47
C GLY A 69 -5.00 -6.05 -6.13
N ALA A 70 -5.12 -6.45 -7.40
CA ALA A 70 -4.03 -7.06 -8.14
C ALA A 70 -2.85 -6.09 -8.35
N GLU A 71 -3.14 -4.80 -8.61
CA GLU A 71 -2.13 -3.77 -8.79
C GLU A 71 -1.39 -3.48 -7.47
N VAL A 72 -2.13 -3.31 -6.38
CA VAL A 72 -1.54 -3.11 -5.04
C VAL A 72 -0.74 -4.34 -4.62
N ARG A 73 -1.26 -5.56 -4.87
CA ARG A 73 -0.55 -6.79 -4.53
C ARG A 73 0.80 -6.90 -5.24
N SER A 74 0.89 -6.50 -6.50
CA SER A 74 2.18 -6.48 -7.21
C SER A 74 3.21 -5.54 -6.57
N VAL A 75 2.76 -4.42 -5.99
CA VAL A 75 3.65 -3.48 -5.27
C VAL A 75 4.05 -4.05 -3.91
N VAL A 76 3.14 -4.73 -3.22
CA VAL A 76 3.43 -5.45 -1.96
C VAL A 76 4.48 -6.52 -2.21
N ASP A 77 4.26 -7.40 -3.20
CA ASP A 77 5.16 -8.50 -3.52
C ASP A 77 6.57 -8.01 -3.86
N ALA A 78 6.67 -6.97 -4.68
CA ALA A 78 7.96 -6.37 -5.04
C ALA A 78 8.67 -5.73 -3.83
N HIS A 79 7.93 -5.10 -2.91
CA HIS A 79 8.50 -4.56 -1.69
C HIS A 79 8.99 -5.65 -0.76
N GLU A 80 8.21 -6.70 -0.55
CA GLU A 80 8.57 -7.80 0.35
C GLU A 80 9.79 -8.57 -0.16
N GLU A 81 9.88 -8.82 -1.47
CA GLU A 81 11.06 -9.43 -2.09
C GLU A 81 12.31 -8.57 -1.89
N GLU A 82 12.21 -7.25 -2.11
CA GLU A 82 13.30 -6.30 -1.84
C GLU A 82 13.74 -6.36 -0.37
N MET A 83 12.79 -6.36 0.57
CA MET A 83 13.08 -6.38 2.00
C MET A 83 13.72 -7.70 2.45
N ILE A 84 13.32 -8.84 1.91
CA ILE A 84 13.96 -10.14 2.18
C ILE A 84 15.45 -10.08 1.83
N GLN A 85 15.80 -9.53 0.67
CA GLN A 85 17.20 -9.39 0.24
C GLN A 85 17.97 -8.40 1.12
N ARG A 86 17.37 -7.28 1.49
CA ARG A 86 17.99 -6.27 2.35
C ARG A 86 18.21 -6.78 3.78
N VAL A 87 17.26 -7.55 4.32
CA VAL A 87 17.42 -8.22 5.63
C VAL A 87 18.60 -9.19 5.61
N ALA A 88 18.72 -10.01 4.56
CA ALA A 88 19.86 -10.95 4.45
C ALA A 88 21.22 -10.21 4.40
N GLN A 89 21.27 -9.06 3.74
CA GLN A 89 22.48 -8.21 3.72
C GLN A 89 22.75 -7.57 5.09
N ALA A 90 21.71 -7.08 5.76
CA ALA A 90 21.81 -6.49 7.09
C ALA A 90 22.27 -7.51 8.14
N ASP A 91 21.74 -8.73 8.09
CA ASP A 91 22.15 -9.84 8.94
C ASP A 91 23.64 -10.18 8.78
N LYS A 92 24.10 -10.27 7.53
CA LYS A 92 25.51 -10.50 7.24
C LYS A 92 26.40 -9.39 7.79
N ALA A 93 26.04 -8.14 7.54
CA ALA A 93 26.81 -6.99 8.04
C ALA A 93 26.83 -6.95 9.58
N ALA A 94 25.69 -7.18 10.23
CA ALA A 94 25.58 -7.17 11.69
C ALA A 94 26.39 -8.30 12.34
N SER A 95 26.52 -9.46 11.68
CA SER A 95 27.30 -10.60 12.21
C SER A 95 28.80 -10.30 12.38
N GLU A 96 29.31 -9.31 11.67
CA GLU A 96 30.70 -8.86 11.73
C GLU A 96 30.93 -7.74 12.76
N MET A 97 29.86 -7.31 13.44
CA MET A 97 29.90 -6.19 14.40
C MET A 97 29.89 -6.68 15.85
N SER A 98 30.37 -5.83 16.77
CA SER A 98 30.14 -6.07 18.19
C SER A 98 28.63 -5.91 18.49
N PRO A 99 28.07 -6.59 19.52
CA PRO A 99 26.63 -6.56 19.83
C PRO A 99 26.03 -5.16 19.90
N LYS A 100 26.72 -4.22 20.55
CA LYS A 100 26.27 -2.83 20.68
C LYS A 100 26.24 -2.10 19.33
N LYS A 101 27.20 -2.36 18.45
CA LYS A 101 27.23 -1.75 17.10
C LYS A 101 26.15 -2.38 16.22
N ALA A 102 25.98 -3.70 16.28
CA ALA A 102 24.95 -4.43 15.56
C ALA A 102 23.56 -3.92 15.92
N ALA A 103 23.24 -3.81 17.22
CA ALA A 103 21.94 -3.29 17.67
C ALA A 103 21.66 -1.86 17.15
N LYS A 104 22.66 -0.98 17.19
CA LYS A 104 22.52 0.38 16.65
C LYS A 104 22.30 0.38 15.13
N TYR A 105 23.03 -0.44 14.40
CA TYR A 105 22.92 -0.58 12.95
C TYR A 105 21.55 -1.12 12.55
N LEU A 106 21.07 -2.18 13.20
CA LEU A 106 19.81 -2.84 12.91
C LEU A 106 18.59 -2.00 13.35
N THR A 107 18.72 -1.23 14.44
CA THR A 107 17.71 -0.22 14.80
C THR A 107 17.53 0.80 13.67
N ARG A 108 18.65 1.38 13.20
CA ARG A 108 18.61 2.35 12.10
C ARG A 108 18.03 1.73 10.83
N PHE A 109 18.44 0.52 10.49
CA PHE A 109 17.88 -0.22 9.35
C PHE A 109 16.36 -0.37 9.44
N SER A 110 15.82 -0.76 10.61
CA SER A 110 14.39 -0.92 10.83
C SER A 110 13.61 0.39 10.68
N VAL A 111 14.16 1.48 11.20
CA VAL A 111 13.55 2.82 11.07
C VAL A 111 13.56 3.29 9.62
N GLU A 112 14.72 3.21 8.95
CA GLU A 112 14.86 3.62 7.54
C GLU A 112 13.93 2.80 6.62
N ALA A 113 13.83 1.48 6.82
CA ALA A 113 12.92 0.62 6.05
C ALA A 113 11.45 1.04 6.21
N ALA A 114 11.04 1.42 7.41
CA ALA A 114 9.68 1.92 7.67
C ALA A 114 9.43 3.29 7.04
N ASP A 115 10.39 4.20 7.11
CA ASP A 115 10.28 5.55 6.53
C ASP A 115 10.23 5.50 5.00
N GLU A 116 11.07 4.67 4.39
CA GLU A 116 11.07 4.42 2.94
C GLU A 116 9.74 3.79 2.48
N LEU A 117 9.22 2.82 3.23
CA LEU A 117 7.92 2.24 2.97
C LEU A 117 6.80 3.27 3.04
N PHE A 118 6.82 4.14 4.06
CA PHE A 118 5.82 5.20 4.17
C PHE A 118 5.83 6.13 2.95
N ALA A 119 7.00 6.55 2.50
CA ALA A 119 7.14 7.37 1.30
C ALA A 119 6.64 6.65 0.03
N LYS A 120 6.99 5.37 -0.13
CA LYS A 120 6.53 4.53 -1.25
C LYS A 120 5.00 4.36 -1.25
N TRP A 121 4.41 4.10 -0.08
CA TRP A 121 2.96 3.94 0.06
C TRP A 121 2.20 5.23 -0.14
N LYS A 122 2.75 6.36 0.28
CA LYS A 122 2.19 7.68 -0.01
C LYS A 122 2.13 7.94 -1.51
N GLY A 123 3.18 7.63 -2.24
CA GLY A 123 3.17 7.71 -3.71
C GLY A 123 2.13 6.79 -4.35
N LEU A 124 1.97 5.57 -3.82
CA LEU A 124 0.94 4.63 -4.29
C LEU A 124 -0.48 5.16 -4.02
N ASP A 125 -0.76 5.70 -2.83
CA ASP A 125 -2.04 6.32 -2.50
C ASP A 125 -2.40 7.46 -3.45
N GLU A 126 -1.47 8.37 -3.71
CA GLU A 126 -1.63 9.48 -4.65
C GLU A 126 -1.88 8.98 -6.10
N TYR A 127 -1.14 7.96 -6.52
CA TYR A 127 -1.32 7.32 -7.83
C TYR A 127 -2.69 6.66 -7.97
N LEU A 128 -3.13 5.88 -6.97
CA LEU A 128 -4.44 5.23 -6.98
C LEU A 128 -5.57 6.26 -6.99
N LEU A 129 -5.43 7.35 -6.21
CA LEU A 129 -6.37 8.46 -6.22
C LEU A 129 -6.53 9.05 -7.62
N VAL A 130 -5.43 9.36 -8.29
CA VAL A 130 -5.47 9.91 -9.65
C VAL A 130 -6.07 8.92 -10.64
N LYS A 131 -5.66 7.65 -10.58
CA LYS A 131 -6.07 6.64 -11.55
C LYS A 131 -7.55 6.25 -11.44
N TYR A 132 -8.07 6.13 -10.22
CA TYR A 132 -9.36 5.51 -9.93
C TYR A 132 -10.43 6.44 -9.34
N ILE A 133 -10.13 7.74 -9.19
CA ILE A 133 -11.11 8.70 -8.69
C ILE A 133 -12.39 8.70 -9.56
N ASP A 134 -13.53 8.97 -8.94
CA ASP A 134 -14.86 9.01 -9.57
C ASP A 134 -15.29 7.67 -10.19
N GLY A 135 -14.71 6.58 -9.74
CA GLY A 135 -15.07 5.24 -10.20
C GLY A 135 -14.67 4.93 -11.65
N ASN A 136 -13.84 5.75 -12.28
CA ASN A 136 -13.27 5.46 -13.59
C ASN A 136 -11.87 4.85 -13.49
N THR A 137 -11.32 4.43 -14.62
CA THR A 137 -9.94 4.00 -14.73
C THR A 137 -9.26 4.82 -15.83
N LYS A 138 -8.31 5.69 -15.43
CA LYS A 138 -7.53 6.46 -16.39
C LYS A 138 -6.53 5.56 -17.13
N GLN A 139 -6.47 5.72 -18.45
CA GLN A 139 -5.55 4.95 -19.30
C GLN A 139 -4.11 5.45 -19.14
N GLN A 140 -3.15 4.54 -19.30
CA GLN A 140 -1.73 4.83 -19.22
C GLN A 140 -1.02 4.54 -20.55
N ASN A 141 0.07 5.24 -20.78
CA ASN A 141 1.06 4.94 -21.80
C ASN A 141 1.96 3.77 -21.33
N ALA A 142 2.80 3.27 -22.24
CA ALA A 142 3.74 2.20 -21.92
C ALA A 142 4.79 2.60 -20.86
N ASP A 143 5.07 3.89 -20.72
CA ASP A 143 5.99 4.45 -19.71
C ASP A 143 5.33 4.72 -18.35
N GLY A 144 4.04 4.37 -18.18
CA GLY A 144 3.27 4.56 -16.96
C GLY A 144 2.64 5.94 -16.79
N SER A 145 2.93 6.92 -17.65
CA SER A 145 2.27 8.23 -17.63
C SER A 145 0.80 8.11 -18.02
N PHE A 146 -0.06 9.02 -17.51
CA PHE A 146 -1.46 9.03 -17.89
C PHE A 146 -1.67 9.60 -19.29
N LYS A 147 -2.51 8.94 -20.08
CA LYS A 147 -2.91 9.44 -21.41
C LYS A 147 -3.76 10.69 -21.27
N THR A 148 -3.41 11.74 -22.03
CA THR A 148 -4.18 12.96 -22.14
C THR A 148 -5.07 12.94 -23.38
N ASN A 149 -5.99 13.91 -23.46
CA ASN A 149 -6.92 14.03 -24.59
C ASN A 149 -6.27 14.53 -25.90
N GLY A 150 -4.96 14.80 -25.88
CA GLY A 150 -4.22 15.31 -27.02
C GLY A 150 -4.39 16.81 -27.33
N HIS A 151 -5.27 17.49 -26.60
CA HIS A 151 -5.49 18.94 -26.71
C HIS A 151 -4.95 19.71 -25.52
N CYS A 152 -4.84 19.03 -24.35
CA CYS A 152 -4.38 19.63 -23.11
C CYS A 152 -3.73 18.56 -22.25
N ASP A 153 -2.51 18.83 -21.76
CA ASP A 153 -1.73 17.90 -20.96
C ASP A 153 -2.33 17.66 -19.56
N TYR A 154 -3.28 18.47 -19.13
CA TYR A 154 -3.94 18.37 -17.82
C TYR A 154 -5.27 17.63 -17.87
N VAL A 155 -5.76 17.28 -19.06
CA VAL A 155 -7.05 16.59 -19.22
C VAL A 155 -6.80 15.18 -19.70
N PRO A 156 -7.25 14.15 -18.96
CA PRO A 156 -7.05 12.77 -19.35
C PRO A 156 -7.80 12.44 -20.66
N ALA A 157 -7.29 11.44 -21.37
CA ALA A 157 -8.06 10.76 -22.43
C ALA A 157 -9.37 10.25 -21.82
N LYS A 158 -10.39 10.02 -22.68
CA LYS A 158 -11.69 9.51 -22.23
C LYS A 158 -11.48 8.34 -21.23
N PRO A 159 -11.91 8.49 -19.98
CA PRO A 159 -11.76 7.46 -18.97
C PRO A 159 -12.54 6.20 -19.35
N ASN A 160 -12.03 5.06 -18.95
CA ASN A 160 -12.81 3.84 -19.01
C ASN A 160 -13.68 3.74 -17.76
N PHE A 161 -15.00 3.81 -17.94
CA PHE A 161 -15.98 3.53 -16.89
C PHE A 161 -16.38 2.04 -17.01
N PRO A 162 -15.75 1.14 -16.26
CA PRO A 162 -16.06 -0.30 -16.40
C PRO A 162 -17.50 -0.61 -16.00
N GLY A 163 -18.15 0.28 -15.27
CA GLY A 163 -19.50 0.07 -14.76
C GLY A 163 -19.56 -1.10 -13.78
N TYR A 164 -20.75 -1.58 -13.54
CA TYR A 164 -20.98 -2.83 -12.83
C TYR A 164 -20.93 -4.00 -13.80
N ASP A 165 -20.52 -5.17 -13.33
CA ASP A 165 -20.55 -6.35 -14.16
C ASP A 165 -21.99 -6.74 -14.54
N ARG A 166 -22.11 -7.51 -15.62
CA ARG A 166 -23.41 -7.87 -16.16
C ARG A 166 -24.28 -8.67 -15.16
N SER A 167 -23.66 -9.53 -14.36
CA SER A 167 -24.38 -10.35 -13.38
C SER A 167 -25.00 -9.50 -12.27
N PHE A 168 -24.29 -8.47 -11.82
CA PHE A 168 -24.82 -7.50 -10.86
C PHE A 168 -26.00 -6.71 -11.43
N LEU A 169 -25.87 -6.19 -12.67
CA LEU A 169 -26.95 -5.46 -13.33
C LEU A 169 -28.19 -6.35 -13.56
N GLU A 170 -27.99 -7.62 -13.92
CA GLU A 170 -29.08 -8.58 -14.07
C GLU A 170 -29.76 -8.88 -12.73
N THR A 171 -29.00 -8.99 -11.65
CA THR A 171 -29.54 -9.20 -10.30
C THR A 171 -30.42 -8.05 -9.87
N ILE A 172 -29.92 -6.81 -10.01
CA ILE A 172 -30.72 -5.61 -9.71
C ILE A 172 -31.94 -5.53 -10.62
N GLY A 173 -31.79 -5.75 -11.93
CA GLY A 173 -32.87 -5.66 -12.90
C GLY A 173 -34.01 -6.67 -12.66
N ARG A 174 -33.75 -7.74 -11.91
CA ARG A 174 -34.76 -8.73 -11.50
C ARG A 174 -35.46 -8.39 -10.19
N SER A 175 -34.96 -7.39 -9.44
CA SER A 175 -35.57 -7.00 -8.16
C SER A 175 -36.98 -6.40 -8.39
N GLU A 176 -37.86 -6.53 -7.40
CA GLU A 176 -39.24 -5.97 -7.48
C GLU A 176 -39.17 -4.44 -7.53
N GLU A 177 -38.22 -3.80 -6.90
CA GLU A 177 -37.99 -2.36 -6.94
C GLU A 177 -37.61 -1.89 -8.35
N ALA A 178 -36.72 -2.62 -9.04
CA ALA A 178 -36.32 -2.28 -10.41
C ALA A 178 -37.49 -2.43 -11.40
N LYS A 179 -38.36 -3.39 -11.17
CA LYS A 179 -39.59 -3.55 -12.01
C LYS A 179 -40.51 -2.33 -11.91
N LYS A 180 -40.59 -1.70 -10.74
CA LYS A 180 -41.38 -0.48 -10.51
C LYS A 180 -40.80 0.75 -11.24
N LEU A 181 -39.50 0.76 -11.50
CA LEU A 181 -38.77 1.85 -12.15
C LEU A 181 -38.81 1.75 -13.70
N ARG A 182 -39.27 0.65 -14.27
CA ARG A 182 -39.40 0.52 -15.72
C ARG A 182 -40.47 1.52 -16.21
N VAL A 183 -40.03 2.59 -16.85
CA VAL A 183 -40.90 3.48 -17.60
C VAL A 183 -41.49 2.68 -18.76
N LYS A 184 -42.82 2.75 -18.92
CA LYS A 184 -43.52 2.13 -20.04
C LYS A 184 -43.21 2.88 -21.34
#